data_4ba0a93f8638ff3ffde13bacab652cf7
#
_entry.id   4ba0a93f8638ff3ffde13bacab652cf7
#
_cell.length_a   1.000
_cell.length_b   1.000
_cell.length_c   1.000
_cell.angle_alpha   90.00
_cell.angle_beta   90.00
_cell.angle_gamma   90.00
#
_symmetry.space_group_name_H-M   'P 1'
#
loop_
_entity.id
_entity.type
_entity.pdbx_description
1 polymer ?
#
loop_
_entity_poly.entity_id
_entity_poly.type
_entity_poly.pdbx_seq_one_letter_code
_entity_poly.pdbx_strand_id
1 'polypeptide(L)'
;EPSEEPLPSMAPSETLPTMTRTSQSPTSSNLIVETLEGTSLPPIVLTQVTPEETSTPEPTVQETNFPNALIQILEPGNFSQLASPIRVQASVFPGHGNLVGLQLLDEHGRVMSDQLLKMVITDSGWVNLVQDIKFEIPTAGEEAMIVLTTRDEFSRRVAQSTSLVFLMQIGESEINANDFYKIPFVVQSPRKESVVKGGVVKVTGFAHPYNSNPIIVELITESGGVFASGTAKLPKIAEGQNYVPFSV
;
A
#
# COMPACT_ATOMS: atom_id res chain seq x y z
N GLU A 1 -10.24 63.09 -8.87
CA GLU A 1 -9.87 62.61 -7.53
C GLU A 1 -10.32 61.16 -7.42
N PRO A 2 -9.43 60.20 -7.26
CA PRO A 2 -9.81 58.82 -7.00
C PRO A 2 -9.95 58.59 -5.48
N SER A 3 -11.09 58.05 -5.08
CA SER A 3 -11.46 57.66 -3.74
C SER A 3 -10.66 56.44 -3.29
N GLU A 4 -9.90 56.55 -2.21
CA GLU A 4 -9.20 55.43 -1.58
C GLU A 4 -10.19 54.59 -0.75
N GLU A 5 -10.31 53.31 -1.09
CA GLU A 5 -10.99 52.32 -0.23
C GLU A 5 -10.06 51.86 0.90
N PRO A 6 -10.56 51.71 2.13
CA PRO A 6 -9.75 51.26 3.26
C PRO A 6 -9.54 49.76 3.24
N LEU A 7 -8.27 49.33 3.49
CA LEU A 7 -7.82 47.95 3.64
C LEU A 7 -8.49 47.25 4.86
N PRO A 8 -8.84 45.96 4.77
CA PRO A 8 -9.38 45.22 5.89
C PRO A 8 -8.33 44.92 6.94
N SER A 9 -8.70 45.20 8.19
CA SER A 9 -7.94 44.97 9.42
C SER A 9 -7.71 43.48 9.64
N MET A 10 -6.45 43.09 9.87
CA MET A 10 -6.06 41.71 10.23
C MET A 10 -6.54 41.37 11.64
N ALA A 11 -7.28 40.28 11.78
CA ALA A 11 -7.67 39.70 13.07
C ALA A 11 -6.46 39.01 13.74
N PRO A 12 -6.41 39.00 15.10
CA PRO A 12 -5.30 38.41 15.83
C PRO A 12 -5.28 36.88 15.75
N SER A 13 -4.08 36.32 15.55
CA SER A 13 -3.79 34.88 15.58
C SER A 13 -4.15 34.26 16.92
N GLU A 14 -4.99 33.25 16.90
CA GLU A 14 -5.25 32.37 18.05
C GLU A 14 -4.05 31.45 18.29
N THR A 15 -3.51 31.47 19.49
CA THR A 15 -2.44 30.59 19.97
C THR A 15 -2.99 29.21 20.30
N LEU A 16 -2.47 28.18 19.66
CA LEU A 16 -2.73 26.77 19.94
C LEU A 16 -2.22 26.36 21.34
N PRO A 17 -2.97 25.56 22.11
CA PRO A 17 -2.53 25.05 23.40
C PRO A 17 -1.42 24.02 23.25
N THR A 18 -0.31 24.23 23.93
CA THR A 18 0.81 23.29 24.08
C THR A 18 0.39 22.12 24.97
N MET A 19 0.29 20.91 24.42
CA MET A 19 0.10 19.69 25.20
C MET A 19 1.41 19.26 25.85
N THR A 20 1.50 19.42 27.16
CA THR A 20 2.58 18.87 27.98
C THR A 20 2.39 17.36 28.17
N ARG A 21 3.29 16.57 27.62
CA ARG A 21 3.34 15.11 27.82
C ARG A 21 4.00 14.81 29.16
N THR A 22 3.20 14.37 30.14
CA THR A 22 3.70 13.85 31.41
C THR A 22 4.20 12.41 31.21
N SER A 23 5.50 12.20 31.33
CA SER A 23 6.15 10.90 31.34
C SER A 23 5.99 10.28 32.71
N GLN A 24 5.24 9.18 32.83
CA GLN A 24 5.21 8.35 34.04
C GLN A 24 6.20 7.20 33.89
N SER A 25 7.19 7.17 34.77
CA SER A 25 8.12 6.03 34.93
C SER A 25 7.43 4.88 35.65
N PRO A 26 7.66 3.61 35.25
CA PRO A 26 7.15 2.48 35.99
C PRO A 26 7.94 2.24 37.28
N THR A 27 7.24 2.14 38.37
CA THR A 27 7.74 1.79 39.70
C THR A 27 8.11 0.31 39.73
N SER A 28 9.36 0.01 40.04
CA SER A 28 9.84 -1.36 40.26
C SER A 28 9.30 -1.90 41.58
N SER A 29 8.51 -2.96 41.56
CA SER A 29 8.05 -3.71 42.71
C SER A 29 9.14 -4.72 43.12
N ASN A 30 9.75 -4.54 44.29
CA ASN A 30 10.63 -5.50 44.90
C ASN A 30 9.80 -6.70 45.40
N LEU A 31 10.09 -7.89 44.86
CA LEU A 31 9.61 -9.16 45.42
C LEU A 31 10.51 -9.56 46.58
N ILE A 32 9.92 -9.65 47.75
CA ILE A 32 10.54 -10.24 48.96
C ILE A 32 10.49 -11.75 48.80
N VAL A 33 11.64 -12.39 48.75
CA VAL A 33 11.77 -13.86 48.78
C VAL A 33 11.83 -14.28 50.25
N GLU A 34 10.78 -14.90 50.77
CA GLU A 34 10.83 -15.62 52.05
C GLU A 34 11.50 -16.97 51.85
N THR A 35 12.62 -17.14 52.56
CA THR A 35 13.36 -18.41 52.66
C THR A 35 12.66 -19.31 53.70
N LEU A 36 12.01 -20.37 53.23
CA LEU A 36 11.56 -21.45 54.12
C LEU A 36 12.65 -22.52 54.20
N GLU A 37 13.20 -22.67 55.40
CA GLU A 37 14.13 -23.78 55.75
C GLU A 37 13.39 -25.11 55.87
N GLY A 38 13.96 -26.12 55.27
CA GLY A 38 14.10 -27.45 55.83
C GLY A 38 12.91 -28.40 55.79
N THR A 39 12.86 -29.26 54.78
CA THR A 39 12.48 -30.67 55.00
C THR A 39 13.14 -31.50 53.89
N SER A 40 14.05 -32.38 54.27
CA SER A 40 14.73 -33.31 53.37
C SER A 40 13.79 -34.43 52.95
N LEU A 41 13.44 -34.47 51.68
CA LEU A 41 12.75 -35.59 51.01
C LEU A 41 13.77 -36.45 50.26
N PRO A 42 13.53 -37.78 50.11
CA PRO A 42 14.48 -38.69 49.44
C PRO A 42 14.60 -38.38 47.95
N PRO A 43 15.72 -38.74 47.28
CA PRO A 43 15.96 -38.40 45.90
C PRO A 43 14.99 -39.12 44.97
N ILE A 44 14.12 -38.37 44.35
CA ILE A 44 13.31 -38.84 43.20
C ILE A 44 14.22 -38.86 41.98
N VAL A 45 14.51 -40.05 41.48
CA VAL A 45 15.19 -40.24 40.21
C VAL A 45 14.23 -39.75 39.11
N LEU A 46 14.39 -38.51 38.67
CA LEU A 46 13.74 -37.99 37.48
C LEU A 46 14.40 -38.61 36.25
N THR A 47 13.73 -39.60 35.67
CA THR A 47 14.01 -40.02 34.30
C THR A 47 13.70 -38.84 33.41
N GLN A 48 14.74 -38.18 32.90
CA GLN A 48 14.55 -37.16 31.82
C GLN A 48 13.96 -37.82 30.58
N VAL A 49 12.67 -37.69 30.43
CA VAL A 49 12.03 -37.87 29.11
C VAL A 49 12.42 -36.64 28.30
N THR A 50 13.42 -36.81 27.45
CA THR A 50 13.75 -35.80 26.40
C THR A 50 12.47 -35.62 25.56
N PRO A 51 11.86 -34.43 25.52
CA PRO A 51 10.76 -34.21 24.58
C PRO A 51 11.35 -34.35 23.19
N GLU A 52 10.88 -35.35 22.44
CA GLU A 52 11.11 -35.46 21.02
C GLU A 52 10.55 -34.20 20.38
N GLU A 53 11.43 -33.33 19.88
CA GLU A 53 11.04 -32.13 19.17
C GLU A 53 10.22 -32.58 17.96
N THR A 54 8.89 -32.55 18.10
CA THR A 54 7.98 -32.68 16.99
C THR A 54 8.22 -31.49 16.10
N SER A 55 9.02 -31.66 15.06
CA SER A 55 9.20 -30.65 14.02
C SER A 55 7.83 -30.37 13.42
N THR A 56 7.23 -29.24 13.84
CA THR A 56 6.05 -28.70 13.18
C THR A 56 6.42 -28.51 11.72
N PRO A 57 5.74 -29.17 10.76
CA PRO A 57 6.06 -29.00 9.35
C PRO A 57 5.96 -27.51 9.01
N GLU A 58 7.06 -26.94 8.57
CA GLU A 58 7.13 -25.59 8.04
C GLU A 58 6.07 -25.48 6.93
N PRO A 59 5.15 -24.50 6.96
CA PRO A 59 4.11 -24.41 5.97
C PRO A 59 4.76 -24.24 4.60
N THR A 60 4.77 -25.32 3.83
CA THR A 60 5.20 -25.29 2.43
C THR A 60 4.26 -24.32 1.72
N VAL A 61 4.74 -23.12 1.41
CA VAL A 61 4.03 -22.15 0.58
C VAL A 61 3.94 -22.79 -0.81
N GLN A 62 2.78 -23.38 -1.11
CA GLN A 62 2.49 -23.78 -2.48
C GLN A 62 2.59 -22.50 -3.31
N GLU A 63 3.38 -22.52 -4.39
CA GLU A 63 3.38 -21.47 -5.39
C GLU A 63 1.97 -21.34 -5.96
N THR A 64 1.14 -20.55 -5.29
CA THR A 64 -0.19 -20.21 -5.77
C THR A 64 0.01 -19.40 -7.03
N ASN A 65 -0.52 -19.90 -8.15
CA ASN A 65 -0.44 -19.20 -9.43
C ASN A 65 -1.35 -17.95 -9.37
N PHE A 66 -0.81 -16.85 -8.82
CA PHE A 66 -1.54 -15.61 -8.70
C PHE A 66 -1.86 -15.03 -10.08
N PRO A 67 -3.07 -14.48 -10.27
CA PRO A 67 -3.47 -13.91 -11.55
C PRO A 67 -2.62 -12.68 -11.89
N ASN A 68 -2.56 -12.37 -13.18
CA ASN A 68 -1.94 -11.13 -13.64
C ASN A 68 -2.79 -9.92 -13.22
N ALA A 69 -2.12 -8.80 -12.97
CA ALA A 69 -2.80 -7.54 -12.72
C ALA A 69 -3.54 -7.08 -13.99
N LEU A 70 -4.73 -6.49 -13.80
CA LEU A 70 -5.52 -5.93 -14.93
C LEU A 70 -4.87 -4.70 -15.55
N ILE A 71 -3.92 -4.08 -14.86
CA ILE A 71 -3.09 -2.99 -15.34
C ILE A 71 -1.64 -3.36 -15.05
N GLN A 72 -0.84 -3.42 -16.09
CA GLN A 72 0.59 -3.76 -16.05
C GLN A 72 1.35 -2.59 -16.66
N ILE A 73 1.92 -1.72 -15.83
CA ILE A 73 2.82 -0.67 -16.31
C ILE A 73 4.12 -1.36 -16.70
N LEU A 74 4.50 -1.26 -17.97
CA LEU A 74 5.72 -1.85 -18.52
C LEU A 74 6.89 -0.88 -18.30
N GLU A 75 6.66 0.38 -18.68
CA GLU A 75 7.59 1.50 -18.57
C GLU A 75 6.83 2.80 -18.30
N PRO A 76 7.40 3.71 -17.46
CA PRO A 76 8.57 3.50 -16.63
C PRO A 76 8.26 2.66 -15.39
N GLY A 77 9.18 1.80 -14.99
CA GLY A 77 9.12 1.08 -13.73
C GLY A 77 9.51 1.97 -12.55
N ASN A 78 9.40 1.40 -11.33
CA ASN A 78 9.73 2.14 -10.12
C ASN A 78 11.15 2.67 -10.12
N PHE A 79 11.32 3.87 -9.54
CA PHE A 79 12.59 4.59 -9.40
C PHE A 79 13.26 4.99 -10.72
N SER A 80 12.53 5.00 -11.84
CA SER A 80 12.97 5.62 -13.07
C SER A 80 13.21 7.12 -12.86
N GLN A 81 14.27 7.67 -13.46
CA GLN A 81 14.54 9.10 -13.51
C GLN A 81 14.07 9.64 -14.87
N LEU A 82 13.18 10.62 -14.84
CA LEU A 82 12.42 10.99 -16.03
C LEU A 82 12.46 12.49 -16.29
N ALA A 83 12.83 12.87 -17.52
CA ALA A 83 12.64 14.21 -18.04
C ALA A 83 11.33 14.29 -18.85
N SER A 84 10.77 15.52 -18.99
CA SER A 84 9.55 15.76 -19.78
C SER A 84 9.82 15.71 -21.29
N PRO A 85 8.98 15.04 -22.10
CA PRO A 85 7.79 14.29 -21.74
C PRO A 85 8.10 12.85 -21.28
N ILE A 86 7.28 12.33 -20.35
CA ILE A 86 7.32 10.92 -19.94
C ILE A 86 6.52 10.09 -20.94
N ARG A 87 7.11 9.03 -21.49
CA ARG A 87 6.37 8.03 -22.25
C ARG A 87 5.97 6.88 -21.35
N VAL A 88 4.65 6.72 -21.14
CA VAL A 88 4.08 5.62 -20.35
C VAL A 88 3.66 4.50 -21.30
N GLN A 89 4.13 3.29 -21.04
CA GLN A 89 3.74 2.08 -21.75
C GLN A 89 3.12 1.10 -20.76
N ALA A 90 1.94 0.59 -21.10
CA ALA A 90 1.23 -0.34 -20.24
C ALA A 90 0.38 -1.33 -21.04
N SER A 91 0.19 -2.54 -20.48
CA SER A 91 -0.83 -3.47 -20.93
C SER A 91 -2.02 -3.37 -19.98
N VAL A 92 -3.20 -3.08 -20.48
CA VAL A 92 -4.37 -2.74 -19.68
C VAL A 92 -5.59 -3.53 -20.13
N PHE A 93 -6.36 -4.04 -19.17
CA PHE A 93 -7.73 -4.49 -19.38
C PHE A 93 -8.64 -3.29 -19.04
N PRO A 94 -9.21 -2.58 -20.05
CA PRO A 94 -9.91 -1.33 -19.81
C PRO A 94 -11.18 -1.50 -18.97
N GLY A 95 -11.59 -0.44 -18.29
CA GLY A 95 -12.83 -0.39 -17.53
C GLY A 95 -14.07 -0.16 -18.41
N HIS A 96 -15.17 0.20 -17.75
CA HIS A 96 -16.43 0.50 -18.43
C HIS A 96 -16.22 1.60 -19.49
N GLY A 97 -16.87 1.44 -20.63
CA GLY A 97 -16.73 2.37 -21.76
C GLY A 97 -15.36 2.36 -22.43
N ASN A 98 -14.53 1.37 -22.15
CA ASN A 98 -13.14 1.23 -22.63
C ASN A 98 -12.25 2.39 -22.16
N LEU A 99 -12.48 2.87 -20.95
CA LEU A 99 -11.80 4.01 -20.39
C LEU A 99 -10.67 3.59 -19.44
N VAL A 100 -9.55 4.31 -19.53
CA VAL A 100 -8.40 4.21 -18.64
C VAL A 100 -8.03 5.61 -18.17
N GLY A 101 -7.97 5.81 -16.86
CA GLY A 101 -7.44 7.04 -16.26
C GLY A 101 -5.93 6.95 -16.12
N LEU A 102 -5.22 7.99 -16.53
CA LEU A 102 -3.78 8.15 -16.37
C LEU A 102 -3.50 9.47 -15.67
N GLN A 103 -2.90 9.41 -14.50
CA GLN A 103 -2.55 10.57 -13.69
C GLN A 103 -1.06 10.59 -13.38
N LEU A 104 -0.49 11.79 -13.29
CA LEU A 104 0.79 12.07 -12.68
C LEU A 104 0.54 12.87 -11.41
N LEU A 105 0.99 12.36 -10.27
CA LEU A 105 0.88 13.01 -8.96
C LEU A 105 2.26 13.44 -8.50
N ASP A 106 2.36 14.60 -7.85
CA ASP A 106 3.58 15.07 -7.19
C ASP A 106 3.83 14.35 -5.85
N GLU A 107 4.93 14.68 -5.17
CA GLU A 107 5.31 14.14 -3.86
C GLU A 107 4.28 14.38 -2.75
N HIS A 108 3.39 15.36 -2.92
CA HIS A 108 2.30 15.68 -1.99
C HIS A 108 0.96 15.04 -2.40
N GLY A 109 0.95 14.25 -3.48
CA GLY A 109 -0.26 13.63 -4.02
C GLY A 109 -1.16 14.58 -4.82
N ARG A 110 -0.67 15.78 -5.19
CA ARG A 110 -1.42 16.73 -6.04
C ARG A 110 -1.31 16.30 -7.50
N VAL A 111 -2.39 16.46 -8.24
CA VAL A 111 -2.46 16.10 -9.64
C VAL A 111 -1.69 17.12 -10.49
N MET A 112 -0.63 16.67 -11.15
CA MET A 112 0.13 17.44 -12.14
C MET A 112 -0.43 17.25 -13.55
N SER A 113 -0.90 16.04 -13.87
CA SER A 113 -1.54 15.71 -15.14
C SER A 113 -2.66 14.71 -14.92
N ASP A 114 -3.79 14.90 -15.60
CA ASP A 114 -4.95 14.00 -15.54
C ASP A 114 -5.48 13.78 -16.96
N GLN A 115 -5.49 12.53 -17.40
CA GLN A 115 -5.93 12.15 -18.74
C GLN A 115 -6.90 10.98 -18.64
N LEU A 116 -8.03 11.09 -19.32
CA LEU A 116 -8.98 10.00 -19.51
C LEU A 116 -8.87 9.48 -20.93
N LEU A 117 -8.35 8.30 -21.11
CA LEU A 117 -8.02 7.70 -22.39
C LEU A 117 -9.11 6.71 -22.80
N LYS A 118 -9.66 6.86 -24.01
CA LYS A 118 -10.58 5.89 -24.60
C LYS A 118 -9.79 4.92 -25.47
N MET A 119 -9.83 3.65 -25.10
CA MET A 119 -9.07 2.59 -25.75
C MET A 119 -9.89 1.91 -26.84
N VAL A 120 -9.19 1.40 -27.86
CA VAL A 120 -9.78 0.51 -28.87
C VAL A 120 -9.47 -0.92 -28.46
N ILE A 121 -10.51 -1.69 -28.10
CA ILE A 121 -10.35 -3.07 -27.63
C ILE A 121 -10.09 -3.99 -28.81
N THR A 122 -9.15 -4.94 -28.60
CA THR A 122 -8.92 -6.09 -29.47
C THR A 122 -9.75 -7.30 -28.98
N ASP A 123 -9.77 -8.38 -29.77
CA ASP A 123 -10.52 -9.61 -29.41
C ASP A 123 -10.08 -10.24 -28.06
N SER A 124 -8.85 -9.99 -27.61
CA SER A 124 -8.35 -10.47 -26.33
C SER A 124 -8.87 -9.67 -25.13
N GLY A 125 -9.49 -8.52 -25.36
CA GLY A 125 -9.86 -7.56 -24.29
C GLY A 125 -8.70 -6.74 -23.72
N TRP A 126 -7.46 -7.13 -23.98
CA TRP A 126 -6.26 -6.40 -23.55
C TRP A 126 -5.84 -5.38 -24.58
N VAL A 127 -5.36 -4.23 -24.11
CA VAL A 127 -4.91 -3.13 -24.96
C VAL A 127 -3.54 -2.67 -24.51
N ASN A 128 -2.67 -2.41 -25.48
CA ASN A 128 -1.41 -1.72 -25.24
C ASN A 128 -1.66 -0.21 -25.25
N LEU A 129 -1.40 0.40 -24.11
CA LEU A 129 -1.43 1.85 -23.93
C LEU A 129 -0.02 2.38 -24.14
N VAL A 130 0.10 3.40 -24.99
CA VAL A 130 1.31 4.23 -25.14
C VAL A 130 0.87 5.68 -25.10
N GLN A 131 1.29 6.40 -24.07
CA GLN A 131 0.86 7.78 -23.86
C GLN A 131 2.00 8.64 -23.33
N ASP A 132 2.14 9.84 -23.90
CA ASP A 132 3.12 10.81 -23.42
C ASP A 132 2.46 11.78 -22.42
N ILE A 133 3.14 12.01 -21.28
CA ILE A 133 2.76 12.98 -20.25
C ILE A 133 3.79 14.11 -20.27
N LYS A 134 3.33 15.35 -20.47
CA LYS A 134 4.15 16.54 -20.27
C LYS A 134 3.98 17.03 -18.84
N PHE A 135 5.08 17.47 -18.24
CA PHE A 135 5.09 18.07 -16.90
C PHE A 135 6.13 19.20 -16.84
N GLU A 136 5.96 20.06 -15.86
CA GLU A 136 6.91 21.09 -15.44
C GLU A 136 7.04 21.03 -13.93
N ILE A 137 8.26 21.09 -13.44
CA ILE A 137 8.56 21.12 -11.99
C ILE A 137 9.39 22.37 -11.66
N PRO A 138 9.14 23.00 -10.49
CA PRO A 138 9.88 24.21 -10.08
C PRO A 138 11.26 23.89 -9.52
N THR A 139 11.53 22.66 -9.15
CA THR A 139 12.77 22.18 -8.55
C THR A 139 13.63 21.45 -9.57
N ALA A 140 14.91 21.21 -9.25
CA ALA A 140 15.78 20.42 -10.12
C ALA A 140 15.32 18.96 -10.29
N GLY A 141 14.62 18.43 -9.27
CA GLY A 141 14.01 17.11 -9.27
C GLY A 141 13.04 16.94 -8.10
N GLU A 142 12.04 16.08 -8.26
CA GLU A 142 11.08 15.73 -7.22
C GLU A 142 10.55 14.30 -7.41
N GLU A 143 10.07 13.68 -6.32
CA GLU A 143 9.37 12.40 -6.40
C GLU A 143 7.97 12.60 -6.98
N ALA A 144 7.53 11.64 -7.78
CA ALA A 144 6.20 11.65 -8.36
C ALA A 144 5.68 10.23 -8.52
N MET A 145 4.37 10.12 -8.73
CA MET A 145 3.71 8.84 -8.92
C MET A 145 2.87 8.86 -10.21
N ILE A 146 3.16 7.93 -11.11
CA ILE A 146 2.30 7.63 -12.24
C ILE A 146 1.22 6.67 -11.74
N VAL A 147 -0.05 7.00 -12.02
CA VAL A 147 -1.21 6.22 -11.58
C VAL A 147 -2.07 5.89 -12.78
N LEU A 148 -2.24 4.60 -13.05
CA LEU A 148 -3.22 4.09 -14.00
C LEU A 148 -4.42 3.50 -13.27
N THR A 149 -5.62 3.82 -13.70
CA THR A 149 -6.86 3.35 -13.08
C THR A 149 -7.89 2.90 -14.12
N THR A 150 -8.68 1.89 -13.76
CA THR A 150 -9.90 1.53 -14.48
C THR A 150 -11.09 1.57 -13.55
N ARG A 151 -12.27 1.87 -14.09
CA ARG A 151 -13.52 2.01 -13.34
C ARG A 151 -14.63 1.17 -13.94
N ASP A 152 -15.60 0.79 -13.09
CA ASP A 152 -16.83 0.12 -13.54
C ASP A 152 -17.91 1.12 -14.01
N GLU A 153 -19.08 0.61 -14.34
CA GLU A 153 -20.25 1.41 -14.78
C GLU A 153 -20.77 2.38 -13.70
N PHE A 154 -20.46 2.11 -12.41
CA PHE A 154 -20.80 2.97 -11.28
C PHE A 154 -19.67 3.93 -10.91
N SER A 155 -18.65 4.08 -11.78
CA SER A 155 -17.45 4.90 -11.54
C SER A 155 -16.59 4.45 -10.36
N ARG A 156 -16.80 3.24 -9.84
CA ARG A 156 -15.97 2.68 -8.78
C ARG A 156 -14.65 2.18 -9.37
N ARG A 157 -13.56 2.38 -8.63
CA ARG A 157 -12.23 1.90 -9.06
C ARG A 157 -12.20 0.37 -9.01
N VAL A 158 -11.92 -0.26 -10.15
CA VAL A 158 -11.82 -1.73 -10.31
C VAL A 158 -10.37 -2.17 -10.20
N ALA A 159 -9.47 -1.45 -10.84
CA ALA A 159 -8.05 -1.72 -10.77
C ALA A 159 -7.25 -0.43 -10.74
N GLN A 160 -6.08 -0.52 -10.12
CA GLN A 160 -5.07 0.54 -10.08
C GLN A 160 -3.69 -0.08 -10.13
N SER A 161 -2.81 0.56 -10.90
CA SER A 161 -1.37 0.30 -10.88
C SER A 161 -0.63 1.61 -10.76
N THR A 162 0.48 1.61 -10.04
CA THR A 162 1.29 2.80 -9.79
C THR A 162 2.76 2.51 -10.07
N SER A 163 3.47 3.54 -10.51
CA SER A 163 4.94 3.55 -10.61
C SER A 163 5.46 4.79 -9.91
N LEU A 164 6.30 4.61 -8.90
CA LEU A 164 7.00 5.69 -8.20
C LEU A 164 8.22 6.07 -9.03
N VAL A 165 8.32 7.34 -9.42
CA VAL A 165 9.36 7.84 -10.33
C VAL A 165 9.99 9.10 -9.75
N PHE A 166 11.13 9.46 -10.29
CA PHE A 166 11.81 10.71 -9.98
C PHE A 166 11.80 11.63 -11.20
N LEU A 167 11.17 12.78 -11.09
CA LEU A 167 11.09 13.78 -12.16
C LEU A 167 12.32 14.66 -12.13
N MET A 168 12.85 14.98 -13.31
CA MET A 168 13.98 15.88 -13.49
C MET A 168 13.59 17.04 -14.39
N GLN A 169 14.01 18.25 -14.01
CA GLN A 169 13.78 19.43 -14.83
C GLN A 169 14.64 19.39 -16.12
N ILE A 170 15.85 18.87 -16.02
CA ILE A 170 16.83 18.79 -17.12
C ILE A 170 17.56 17.46 -17.01
N GLY A 171 17.90 16.85 -18.12
CA GLY A 171 18.69 15.62 -18.20
C GLY A 171 18.13 14.60 -19.17
N GLU A 172 18.81 13.48 -19.29
CA GLU A 172 18.33 12.32 -20.03
C GLU A 172 17.56 11.38 -19.10
N SER A 173 16.48 10.82 -19.60
CA SER A 173 15.69 9.86 -18.81
C SER A 173 16.42 8.53 -18.67
N GLU A 174 16.46 8.00 -17.44
CA GLU A 174 16.89 6.66 -17.12
C GLU A 174 15.67 5.83 -16.73
N ILE A 175 15.30 4.88 -17.60
CA ILE A 175 14.05 4.12 -17.48
C ILE A 175 14.35 2.73 -16.95
N ASN A 176 13.77 2.40 -15.82
CA ASN A 176 13.72 1.04 -15.29
C ASN A 176 12.52 0.31 -15.88
N ALA A 177 12.70 -0.94 -16.30
CA ALA A 177 11.58 -1.80 -16.66
C ALA A 177 10.86 -2.29 -15.39
N ASN A 178 9.57 -2.60 -15.53
CA ASN A 178 8.81 -3.24 -14.47
C ASN A 178 8.64 -4.73 -14.78
N ASP A 179 9.24 -5.58 -13.96
CA ASP A 179 9.24 -7.04 -14.16
C ASP A 179 8.10 -7.76 -13.43
N PHE A 180 7.31 -7.02 -12.62
CA PHE A 180 6.26 -7.61 -11.81
C PHE A 180 4.86 -7.31 -12.36
N TYR A 181 4.21 -8.34 -12.94
CA TYR A 181 2.90 -8.21 -13.59
C TYR A 181 1.77 -8.91 -12.85
N LYS A 182 2.03 -9.47 -11.67
CA LYS A 182 1.01 -10.11 -10.84
C LYS A 182 0.28 -9.06 -10.00
N ILE A 183 -0.93 -9.41 -9.55
CA ILE A 183 -1.64 -8.52 -8.63
C ILE A 183 -0.89 -8.43 -7.29
N PRO A 184 -0.67 -7.23 -6.76
CA PRO A 184 0.11 -7.06 -5.52
C PRO A 184 -0.63 -7.56 -4.27
N PHE A 185 -1.96 -7.64 -4.31
CA PHE A 185 -2.79 -8.06 -3.18
C PHE A 185 -3.85 -9.04 -3.64
N VAL A 186 -3.98 -10.16 -2.93
CA VAL A 186 -5.04 -11.16 -3.14
C VAL A 186 -5.81 -11.34 -1.84
N VAL A 187 -7.07 -10.94 -1.81
CA VAL A 187 -7.97 -11.20 -0.67
C VAL A 187 -8.60 -12.56 -0.85
N GLN A 188 -8.37 -13.47 0.11
CA GLN A 188 -8.96 -14.81 0.12
C GLN A 188 -10.27 -14.85 0.92
N SER A 189 -10.34 -14.05 1.99
CA SER A 189 -11.53 -13.91 2.83
C SER A 189 -11.69 -12.46 3.28
N PRO A 190 -12.92 -11.91 3.31
CA PRO A 190 -14.15 -12.51 2.81
C PRO A 190 -14.15 -12.68 1.28
N ARG A 191 -14.89 -13.67 0.78
CA ARG A 191 -15.09 -13.83 -0.67
C ARG A 191 -16.05 -12.77 -1.18
N LYS A 192 -15.96 -12.44 -2.45
CA LYS A 192 -16.93 -11.56 -3.12
C LYS A 192 -18.36 -12.01 -2.82
N GLU A 193 -19.26 -11.06 -2.52
CA GLU A 193 -20.68 -11.27 -2.22
C GLU A 193 -20.97 -12.06 -0.93
N SER A 194 -19.96 -12.33 -0.10
CA SER A 194 -20.20 -12.98 1.18
C SER A 194 -20.84 -12.01 2.18
N VAL A 195 -21.77 -12.53 2.99
CA VAL A 195 -22.41 -11.76 4.06
C VAL A 195 -21.65 -11.99 5.36
N VAL A 196 -21.11 -10.92 5.92
CA VAL A 196 -20.44 -10.93 7.23
C VAL A 196 -21.43 -10.54 8.32
N LYS A 197 -21.52 -11.35 9.38
CA LYS A 197 -22.39 -11.11 10.54
C LYS A 197 -21.54 -10.90 11.79
N GLY A 198 -22.09 -10.20 12.78
CA GLY A 198 -21.46 -10.05 14.10
C GLY A 198 -20.55 -8.83 14.28
N GLY A 199 -20.53 -7.90 13.33
CA GLY A 199 -19.82 -6.62 13.49
C GLY A 199 -18.29 -6.70 13.42
N VAL A 200 -17.72 -7.89 13.22
CA VAL A 200 -16.28 -8.10 13.05
C VAL A 200 -16.05 -8.85 11.75
N VAL A 201 -15.13 -8.33 10.93
CA VAL A 201 -14.69 -9.02 9.72
C VAL A 201 -13.21 -9.35 9.83
N LYS A 202 -12.86 -10.61 9.61
CA LYS A 202 -11.47 -11.04 9.46
C LYS A 202 -11.13 -11.08 7.98
N VAL A 203 -10.18 -10.22 7.58
CA VAL A 203 -9.67 -10.18 6.20
C VAL A 203 -8.37 -10.94 6.15
N THR A 204 -8.29 -11.93 5.26
CA THR A 204 -7.06 -12.72 5.04
C THR A 204 -6.71 -12.77 3.57
N GLY A 205 -5.43 -12.90 3.28
CA GLY A 205 -4.96 -12.94 1.91
C GLY A 205 -3.44 -13.05 1.79
N PHE A 206 -2.96 -12.71 0.62
CA PHE A 206 -1.54 -12.62 0.30
C PHE A 206 -1.19 -11.24 -0.23
N ALA A 207 -0.01 -10.76 0.10
CA ALA A 207 0.53 -9.50 -0.38
C ALA A 207 1.93 -9.70 -0.95
N HIS A 208 2.25 -8.97 -2.02
CA HIS A 208 3.62 -8.77 -2.51
C HIS A 208 4.14 -7.46 -1.89
N PRO A 209 4.97 -7.51 -0.84
CA PRO A 209 5.43 -6.30 -0.18
C PRO A 209 6.53 -5.61 -0.98
N TYR A 210 6.35 -4.31 -1.22
CA TYR A 210 7.36 -3.45 -1.85
C TYR A 210 8.35 -2.86 -0.83
N ASN A 211 7.93 -2.81 0.44
CA ASN A 211 8.72 -2.25 1.54
C ASN A 211 8.32 -2.90 2.87
N SER A 212 8.90 -2.45 3.97
CA SER A 212 8.59 -2.94 5.32
C SER A 212 7.38 -2.27 5.98
N ASN A 213 6.68 -1.38 5.27
CA ASN A 213 5.50 -0.70 5.80
C ASN A 213 4.34 -1.68 5.97
N PRO A 214 3.50 -1.50 7.00
CA PRO A 214 2.30 -2.28 7.16
C PRO A 214 1.30 -1.97 6.03
N ILE A 215 0.51 -2.96 5.63
CA ILE A 215 -0.63 -2.74 4.76
C ILE A 215 -1.83 -2.22 5.56
N ILE A 216 -2.62 -1.38 4.95
CA ILE A 216 -3.88 -0.88 5.47
C ILE A 216 -5.00 -1.56 4.70
N VAL A 217 -5.98 -2.11 5.43
CA VAL A 217 -7.20 -2.70 4.87
C VAL A 217 -8.37 -1.84 5.31
N GLU A 218 -9.13 -1.34 4.36
CA GLU A 218 -10.29 -0.48 4.62
C GLU A 218 -11.57 -1.14 4.12
N LEU A 219 -12.62 -1.04 4.92
CA LEU A 219 -13.99 -1.33 4.51
C LEU A 219 -14.61 -0.03 4.01
N ILE A 220 -14.94 0.00 2.74
CA ILE A 220 -15.47 1.17 2.08
C ILE A 220 -16.97 0.94 1.80
N THR A 221 -17.80 1.92 2.14
CA THR A 221 -19.23 1.92 1.83
C THR A 221 -19.45 2.08 0.33
N GLU A 222 -20.65 1.77 -0.14
CA GLU A 222 -21.03 2.00 -1.55
C GLU A 222 -20.89 3.46 -1.99
N SER A 223 -21.08 4.40 -1.05
CA SER A 223 -20.88 5.84 -1.27
C SER A 223 -19.41 6.28 -1.27
N GLY A 224 -18.45 5.36 -1.04
CA GLY A 224 -17.01 5.65 -1.02
C GLY A 224 -16.45 6.09 0.34
N GLY A 225 -17.28 6.16 1.39
CA GLY A 225 -16.82 6.49 2.75
C GLY A 225 -16.12 5.29 3.40
N VAL A 226 -15.06 5.56 4.17
CA VAL A 226 -14.40 4.52 4.97
C VAL A 226 -15.26 4.19 6.19
N PHE A 227 -15.74 2.95 6.28
CA PHE A 227 -16.55 2.46 7.39
C PHE A 227 -15.69 1.94 8.55
N ALA A 228 -14.62 1.23 8.22
CA ALA A 228 -13.64 0.73 9.18
C ALA A 228 -12.28 0.54 8.51
N SER A 229 -11.22 0.57 9.30
CA SER A 229 -9.87 0.27 8.82
C SER A 229 -9.12 -0.62 9.80
N GLY A 230 -8.18 -1.38 9.29
CA GLY A 230 -7.28 -2.21 10.08
C GLY A 230 -5.91 -2.28 9.42
N THR A 231 -4.89 -2.61 10.21
CA THR A 231 -3.50 -2.62 9.76
C THR A 231 -2.89 -4.00 10.01
N ALA A 232 -2.15 -4.53 9.02
CA ALA A 232 -1.35 -5.75 9.17
C ALA A 232 0.13 -5.46 8.93
N LYS A 233 0.98 -5.89 9.85
CA LYS A 233 2.42 -5.99 9.59
C LYS A 233 2.67 -7.23 8.74
N LEU A 234 3.43 -7.06 7.66
CA LEU A 234 3.80 -8.19 6.82
C LEU A 234 5.05 -8.89 7.38
N PRO A 235 5.11 -10.22 7.32
CA PRO A 235 6.33 -10.95 7.62
C PRO A 235 7.41 -10.60 6.58
N LYS A 236 8.68 -10.85 6.92
CA LYS A 236 9.76 -10.72 5.95
C LYS A 236 9.57 -11.75 4.84
N ILE A 237 9.85 -11.33 3.60
CA ILE A 237 9.86 -12.23 2.46
C ILE A 237 11.03 -13.20 2.63
N ALA A 238 10.78 -14.50 2.53
CA ALA A 238 11.83 -15.50 2.44
C ALA A 238 12.42 -15.51 1.02
N GLU A 239 13.67 -15.96 0.91
CA GLU A 239 14.34 -16.07 -0.38
C GLU A 239 13.53 -16.98 -1.34
N GLY A 240 13.29 -16.50 -2.55
CA GLY A 240 12.49 -17.19 -3.57
C GLY A 240 10.96 -17.05 -3.42
N GLN A 241 10.48 -16.32 -2.40
CA GLN A 241 9.05 -16.02 -2.24
C GLN A 241 8.74 -14.61 -2.73
N ASN A 242 7.63 -14.47 -3.46
CA ASN A 242 7.14 -13.18 -3.92
C ASN A 242 5.94 -12.68 -3.10
N TYR A 243 5.29 -13.55 -2.33
CA TYR A 243 4.10 -13.23 -1.55
C TYR A 243 4.22 -13.69 -0.12
N VAL A 244 3.64 -12.92 0.78
CA VAL A 244 3.51 -13.25 2.19
C VAL A 244 2.04 -13.22 2.61
N PRO A 245 1.60 -14.10 3.53
CA PRO A 245 0.24 -14.08 4.03
C PRO A 245 0.01 -12.88 4.94
N PHE A 246 -1.21 -12.33 4.93
CA PHE A 246 -1.65 -11.33 5.87
C PHE A 246 -3.01 -11.66 6.49
N SER A 247 -3.28 -11.10 7.67
CA SER A 247 -4.55 -11.19 8.36
C SER A 247 -4.82 -9.91 9.16
N VAL A 248 -6.00 -9.36 8.97
CA VAL A 248 -6.50 -8.16 9.67
C VAL A 248 -7.86 -8.46 10.25
#